data_c32d72310b58d30ab522d39dca8d0f47
#
_entry.id   c32d72310b58d30ab522d39dca8d0f47
#
_cell.length_a   1.000
_cell.length_b   1.000
_cell.length_c   1.000
_cell.angle_alpha   90.00
_cell.angle_beta   90.00
_cell.angle_gamma   90.00
#
_symmetry.space_group_name_H-M   'P 1'
#
loop_
_entity.id
_entity.type
_entity.pdbx_description
1 polymer ?
#
loop_
_entity_poly.entity_id
_entity_poly.type
_entity_poly.pdbx_seq_one_letter_code
_entity_poly.pdbx_strand_id
1 'polypeptide(L)'
;MHSPSPHSLANLPIRRLNRGDLVPCADLCEDRGWPRDEHRWGLMLSAGTGYGIDAPDGKGLAATCLTTSYGTGLTAVGMLLVAGRYARQGIARRLMRQVMETEKGAPLALYATDQGRPLYEDLGFSPVGRAERVGGRWTPVGPSGSPSTALSTSSVTTRPASADDLQAMIRLDLTAFGADRTHLLARLPAFSDRLQVAEDQGELVGYAALWPSGPTAVVGPLVARDTAVAQALITDLAATTDRPLRIDVEHRHKELLGLLADRGLKPVSRTTVMTYGTAELPGDAARRFAPLTPATG
;
A
#
# COMPACT_ATOMS: atom_id res chain seq x y z
N MET A 1 4.09 -0.81 -51.33
CA MET A 1 3.66 -1.35 -50.03
C MET A 1 4.01 -0.32 -48.99
N HIS A 2 3.02 0.46 -48.48
CA HIS A 2 3.20 1.41 -47.40
C HIS A 2 3.17 0.61 -46.12
N SER A 3 4.31 0.52 -45.43
CA SER A 3 4.34 0.06 -44.05
C SER A 3 3.48 1.04 -43.23
N PRO A 4 2.54 0.57 -42.40
CA PRO A 4 1.80 1.45 -41.53
C PRO A 4 2.79 2.13 -40.57
N SER A 5 2.77 3.47 -40.55
CA SER A 5 3.47 4.26 -39.56
C SER A 5 3.20 3.72 -38.17
N PRO A 6 4.18 3.60 -37.26
CA PRO A 6 3.91 3.18 -35.90
C PRO A 6 2.88 4.15 -35.32
N HIS A 7 1.71 3.64 -34.92
CA HIS A 7 0.70 4.42 -34.22
C HIS A 7 1.39 5.11 -33.04
N SER A 8 1.46 6.43 -33.09
CA SER A 8 2.09 7.21 -32.03
C SER A 8 1.38 6.85 -30.72
N LEU A 9 2.08 6.25 -29.76
CA LEU A 9 1.54 5.89 -28.44
C LEU A 9 0.91 7.08 -27.71
N ALA A 10 1.28 8.31 -28.14
CA ALA A 10 0.72 9.55 -27.65
C ALA A 10 -0.81 9.66 -27.89
N ASN A 11 -1.35 8.99 -28.89
CA ASN A 11 -2.75 9.10 -29.30
C ASN A 11 -3.62 7.89 -28.89
N LEU A 12 -3.05 6.84 -28.29
CA LEU A 12 -3.83 5.70 -27.84
C LEU A 12 -4.83 6.13 -26.75
N PRO A 13 -6.11 5.65 -26.79
CA PRO A 13 -7.09 6.03 -25.81
C PRO A 13 -6.72 5.55 -24.40
N ILE A 14 -6.95 6.40 -23.40
CA ILE A 14 -6.94 6.00 -22.00
C ILE A 14 -8.35 5.53 -21.67
N ARG A 15 -8.48 4.30 -21.19
CA ARG A 15 -9.77 3.74 -20.80
C ARG A 15 -9.82 3.37 -19.32
N ARG A 16 -11.01 3.20 -18.78
CA ARG A 16 -11.20 2.61 -17.45
C ARG A 16 -10.88 1.13 -17.49
N LEU A 17 -10.16 0.68 -16.46
CA LEU A 17 -9.94 -0.73 -16.19
C LEU A 17 -11.10 -1.31 -15.39
N ASN A 18 -11.36 -2.59 -15.58
CA ASN A 18 -12.39 -3.34 -14.88
C ASN A 18 -11.87 -4.74 -14.48
N ARG A 19 -12.71 -5.58 -13.90
CA ARG A 19 -12.31 -6.92 -13.45
C ARG A 19 -11.80 -7.84 -14.56
N GLY A 20 -12.19 -7.62 -15.80
CA GLY A 20 -11.66 -8.36 -16.96
C GLY A 20 -10.18 -8.05 -17.26
N ASP A 21 -9.67 -6.95 -16.69
CA ASP A 21 -8.27 -6.53 -16.87
C ASP A 21 -7.32 -7.09 -15.79
N LEU A 22 -7.79 -7.94 -14.86
CA LEU A 22 -6.96 -8.49 -13.77
C LEU A 22 -5.71 -9.18 -14.30
N VAL A 23 -5.86 -10.08 -15.28
CA VAL A 23 -4.75 -10.82 -15.88
C VAL A 23 -3.78 -9.86 -16.60
N PRO A 24 -4.21 -8.99 -17.54
CA PRO A 24 -3.32 -8.01 -18.16
C PRO A 24 -2.61 -7.08 -17.18
N CYS A 25 -3.27 -6.70 -16.09
CA CYS A 25 -2.65 -5.87 -15.03
C CYS A 25 -1.55 -6.64 -14.27
N ALA A 26 -1.79 -7.91 -13.96
CA ALA A 26 -0.82 -8.78 -13.30
C ALA A 26 0.37 -9.08 -14.22
N ASP A 27 0.13 -9.34 -15.52
CA ASP A 27 1.17 -9.51 -16.54
C ASP A 27 2.07 -8.27 -16.64
N LEU A 28 1.48 -7.06 -16.55
CA LEU A 28 2.25 -5.83 -16.59
C LEU A 28 3.11 -5.64 -15.32
N CYS A 29 2.66 -6.10 -14.15
CA CYS A 29 3.51 -6.15 -12.96
C CYS A 29 4.74 -7.03 -13.19
N GLU A 30 4.53 -8.23 -13.73
CA GLU A 30 5.60 -9.19 -14.01
C GLU A 30 6.60 -8.65 -15.07
N ASP A 31 6.12 -8.01 -16.14
CA ASP A 31 6.94 -7.29 -17.13
C ASP A 31 7.85 -6.22 -16.49
N ARG A 32 7.41 -5.65 -15.36
CA ARG A 32 8.19 -4.66 -14.60
C ARG A 32 9.03 -5.24 -13.47
N GLY A 33 9.13 -6.57 -13.39
CA GLY A 33 9.88 -7.27 -12.34
C GLY A 33 9.19 -7.24 -10.97
N TRP A 34 7.89 -6.96 -10.93
CA TRP A 34 7.11 -7.01 -9.71
C TRP A 34 6.38 -8.36 -9.61
N PRO A 35 6.11 -8.84 -8.39
CA PRO A 35 5.32 -10.05 -8.24
C PRO A 35 3.97 -9.95 -8.93
N ARG A 36 3.59 -11.00 -9.63
CA ARG A 36 2.24 -11.17 -10.15
C ARG A 36 1.26 -11.27 -8.98
N ASP A 37 0.24 -10.41 -8.94
CA ASP A 37 -0.64 -10.32 -7.78
C ASP A 37 -2.05 -9.90 -8.20
N GLU A 38 -2.81 -10.87 -8.71
CA GLU A 38 -4.21 -10.67 -9.13
C GLU A 38 -5.12 -10.40 -7.92
N HIS A 39 -4.81 -11.00 -6.76
CA HIS A 39 -5.56 -10.77 -5.52
C HIS A 39 -5.53 -9.30 -5.12
N ARG A 40 -4.36 -8.69 -5.09
CA ARG A 40 -4.18 -7.27 -4.83
C ARG A 40 -4.87 -6.40 -5.88
N TRP A 41 -4.74 -6.72 -7.17
CA TRP A 41 -5.43 -5.99 -8.24
C TRP A 41 -6.94 -6.08 -8.10
N GLY A 42 -7.49 -7.23 -7.69
CA GLY A 42 -8.90 -7.43 -7.42
C GLY A 42 -9.44 -6.46 -6.38
N LEU A 43 -8.74 -6.31 -5.25
CA LEU A 43 -9.07 -5.29 -4.24
C LEU A 43 -9.00 -3.89 -4.82
N MET A 44 -7.89 -3.54 -5.45
CA MET A 44 -7.64 -2.18 -5.94
C MET A 44 -8.68 -1.74 -6.99
N LEU A 45 -9.04 -2.61 -7.95
CA LEU A 45 -10.07 -2.33 -8.95
C LEU A 45 -11.49 -2.32 -8.38
N SER A 46 -11.72 -2.93 -7.21
CA SER A 46 -13.02 -2.88 -6.52
C SER A 46 -13.16 -1.68 -5.58
N ALA A 47 -12.06 -1.12 -5.10
CA ALA A 47 -12.02 0.00 -4.17
C ALA A 47 -11.64 1.34 -4.82
N GLY A 48 -11.09 1.31 -6.03
CA GLY A 48 -10.58 2.49 -6.72
C GLY A 48 -10.95 2.51 -8.20
N THR A 49 -10.32 3.42 -8.92
CA THR A 49 -10.46 3.58 -10.36
C THR A 49 -9.16 3.25 -11.06
N GLY A 50 -9.19 2.21 -11.89
CA GLY A 50 -8.08 1.87 -12.78
C GLY A 50 -8.17 2.63 -14.11
N TYR A 51 -7.03 3.08 -14.60
CA TYR A 51 -6.83 3.65 -15.93
C TYR A 51 -5.83 2.79 -16.69
N GLY A 52 -6.10 2.51 -17.95
CA GLY A 52 -5.22 1.70 -18.79
C GLY A 52 -5.12 2.22 -20.21
N ILE A 53 -4.03 1.85 -20.86
CA ILE A 53 -3.81 2.01 -22.29
C ILE A 53 -3.54 0.62 -22.86
N ASP A 54 -4.36 0.21 -23.81
CA ASP A 54 -4.16 -1.07 -24.49
C ASP A 54 -2.89 -1.03 -25.35
N ALA A 55 -2.17 -2.13 -25.39
CA ALA A 55 -0.97 -2.23 -26.21
C ALA A 55 -1.34 -2.26 -27.69
N PRO A 56 -0.70 -1.47 -28.56
CA PRO A 56 -1.03 -1.39 -29.98
C PRO A 56 -0.75 -2.68 -30.74
N ASP A 57 0.05 -3.56 -30.19
CA ASP A 57 0.34 -4.90 -30.71
C ASP A 57 -0.72 -5.95 -30.30
N GLY A 58 -1.77 -5.52 -29.61
CA GLY A 58 -2.85 -6.40 -29.11
C GLY A 58 -2.43 -7.30 -27.94
N LYS A 59 -1.24 -7.11 -27.36
CA LYS A 59 -0.70 -7.97 -26.30
C LYS A 59 -0.83 -7.30 -24.92
N GLY A 60 -2.04 -7.29 -24.38
CA GLY A 60 -2.31 -6.78 -23.05
C GLY A 60 -2.27 -5.26 -22.93
N LEU A 61 -1.75 -4.75 -21.84
CA LEU A 61 -1.70 -3.33 -21.54
C LEU A 61 -0.32 -2.72 -21.82
N ALA A 62 -0.30 -1.54 -22.44
CA ALA A 62 0.89 -0.73 -22.60
C ALA A 62 1.21 0.03 -21.30
N ALA A 63 0.18 0.44 -20.54
CA ALA A 63 0.35 1.12 -19.28
C ALA A 63 -0.90 1.04 -18.39
N THR A 64 -0.70 1.20 -17.08
CA THR A 64 -1.76 1.31 -16.06
C THR A 64 -1.48 2.47 -15.12
N CYS A 65 -2.53 2.96 -14.46
CA CYS A 65 -2.48 3.80 -13.27
C CYS A 65 -3.75 3.52 -12.46
N LEU A 66 -3.66 3.60 -11.14
CA LEU A 66 -4.80 3.42 -10.24
C LEU A 66 -4.96 4.67 -9.36
N THR A 67 -6.20 5.07 -9.11
CA THR A 67 -6.55 6.03 -8.05
C THR A 67 -7.48 5.37 -7.04
N THR A 68 -7.31 5.71 -5.76
CA THR A 68 -8.25 5.38 -4.70
C THR A 68 -8.64 6.67 -4.00
N SER A 69 -9.88 7.11 -4.23
CA SER A 69 -10.38 8.37 -3.69
C SER A 69 -10.93 8.16 -2.28
N TYR A 70 -10.58 9.06 -1.38
CA TYR A 70 -11.06 9.15 -0.01
C TYR A 70 -11.81 10.48 0.19
N GLY A 71 -12.72 10.76 -0.75
CA GLY A 71 -13.47 12.01 -0.79
C GLY A 71 -12.59 13.22 -1.14
N THR A 72 -12.91 14.36 -0.53
CA THR A 72 -12.12 15.59 -0.74
C THR A 72 -10.83 15.63 0.07
N GLY A 73 -10.64 14.69 0.99
CA GLY A 73 -9.49 14.67 1.91
C GLY A 73 -8.19 14.21 1.25
N LEU A 74 -8.25 13.22 0.38
CA LEU A 74 -7.09 12.65 -0.29
C LEU A 74 -7.49 11.71 -1.42
N THR A 75 -6.70 11.66 -2.48
CA THR A 75 -6.71 10.55 -3.46
C THR A 75 -5.32 9.91 -3.51
N ALA A 76 -5.26 8.63 -3.19
CA ALA A 76 -4.03 7.84 -3.37
C ALA A 76 -3.85 7.46 -4.84
N VAL A 77 -2.63 7.60 -5.37
CA VAL A 77 -2.26 7.23 -6.73
C VAL A 77 -1.21 6.11 -6.68
N GLY A 78 -1.45 5.05 -7.42
CA GLY A 78 -0.53 3.93 -7.46
C GLY A 78 -0.58 3.15 -8.76
N MET A 79 0.17 2.06 -8.82
CA MET A 79 0.21 1.15 -9.97
C MET A 79 0.42 1.85 -11.31
N LEU A 80 1.17 2.96 -11.30
CA LEU A 80 1.63 3.60 -12.53
C LEU A 80 2.75 2.74 -13.13
N LEU A 81 2.39 1.91 -14.06
CA LEU A 81 3.27 0.98 -14.74
C LEU A 81 3.23 1.25 -16.24
N VAL A 82 4.36 1.12 -16.90
CA VAL A 82 4.49 1.15 -18.37
C VAL A 82 5.27 -0.07 -18.80
N ALA A 83 4.72 -0.84 -19.73
CA ALA A 83 5.40 -2.02 -20.27
C ALA A 83 6.81 -1.67 -20.77
N GLY A 84 7.79 -2.55 -20.50
CA GLY A 84 9.19 -2.30 -20.81
C GLY A 84 9.42 -1.87 -22.26
N ARG A 85 8.71 -2.54 -23.21
CA ARG A 85 8.78 -2.23 -24.65
C ARG A 85 8.23 -0.86 -25.06
N TYR A 86 7.49 -0.19 -24.16
CA TYR A 86 6.92 1.16 -24.36
C TYR A 86 7.49 2.21 -23.39
N ALA A 87 8.53 1.85 -22.66
CA ALA A 87 9.16 2.77 -21.71
C ALA A 87 9.74 4.02 -22.39
N ARG A 88 9.82 5.13 -21.60
CA ARG A 88 10.42 6.42 -22.02
C ARG A 88 9.77 7.10 -23.24
N GLN A 89 8.51 6.80 -23.54
CA GLN A 89 7.73 7.40 -24.63
C GLN A 89 6.66 8.39 -24.13
N GLY A 90 6.78 8.88 -22.89
CA GLY A 90 5.88 9.87 -22.31
C GLY A 90 4.55 9.33 -21.79
N ILE A 91 4.28 8.02 -21.90
CA ILE A 91 3.01 7.39 -21.54
C ILE A 91 2.68 7.59 -20.05
N ALA A 92 3.63 7.37 -19.15
CA ALA A 92 3.44 7.58 -17.71
C ALA A 92 3.03 9.01 -17.39
N ARG A 93 3.69 10.01 -18.00
CA ARG A 93 3.37 11.43 -17.84
C ARG A 93 1.96 11.74 -18.33
N ARG A 94 1.55 11.16 -19.45
CA ARG A 94 0.21 11.32 -20.01
C ARG A 94 -0.87 10.75 -19.10
N LEU A 95 -0.68 9.52 -18.56
CA LEU A 95 -1.59 8.92 -17.58
C LEU A 95 -1.70 9.77 -16.32
N MET A 96 -0.57 10.23 -15.78
CA MET A 96 -0.58 11.08 -14.58
C MET A 96 -1.31 12.42 -14.81
N ARG A 97 -1.12 13.07 -15.94
CA ARG A 97 -1.86 14.29 -16.27
C ARG A 97 -3.37 14.04 -16.34
N GLN A 98 -3.78 12.92 -16.94
CA GLN A 98 -5.19 12.52 -16.97
C GLN A 98 -5.75 12.30 -15.56
N VAL A 99 -5.00 11.64 -14.69
CA VAL A 99 -5.38 11.43 -13.29
C VAL A 99 -5.50 12.76 -12.56
N MET A 100 -4.48 13.63 -12.64
CA MET A 100 -4.49 14.95 -12.00
C MET A 100 -5.67 15.82 -12.47
N GLU A 101 -6.02 15.71 -13.74
CA GLU A 101 -7.16 16.43 -14.32
C GLU A 101 -8.51 15.87 -13.81
N THR A 102 -8.62 14.56 -13.67
CA THR A 102 -9.84 13.88 -13.22
C THR A 102 -10.07 14.05 -11.72
N GLU A 103 -9.00 14.06 -10.90
CA GLU A 103 -9.05 14.09 -9.44
C GLU A 103 -8.84 15.52 -8.86
N LYS A 104 -9.17 16.56 -9.60
CA LYS A 104 -8.95 17.98 -9.21
C LYS A 104 -9.54 18.39 -7.86
N GLY A 105 -10.47 17.63 -7.32
CA GLY A 105 -11.19 17.98 -6.09
C GLY A 105 -10.48 17.61 -4.78
N ALA A 106 -9.36 16.87 -4.86
CA ALA A 106 -8.65 16.38 -3.68
C ALA A 106 -7.12 16.46 -3.87
N PRO A 107 -6.36 16.61 -2.78
CA PRO A 107 -4.91 16.40 -2.81
C PRO A 107 -4.57 14.98 -3.27
N LEU A 108 -3.43 14.83 -3.95
CA LEU A 108 -2.94 13.53 -4.39
C LEU A 108 -1.77 13.08 -3.54
N ALA A 109 -1.68 11.78 -3.25
CA ALA A 109 -0.53 11.18 -2.60
C ALA A 109 -0.09 9.90 -3.31
N LEU A 110 1.21 9.61 -3.29
CA LEU A 110 1.79 8.40 -3.87
C LEU A 110 3.09 7.98 -3.19
N TYR A 111 3.47 6.73 -3.41
CA TYR A 111 4.75 6.16 -2.97
C TYR A 111 5.64 5.96 -4.20
N ALA A 112 6.56 6.87 -4.41
CA ALA A 112 7.46 6.87 -5.55
C ALA A 112 8.65 5.94 -5.32
N THR A 113 8.94 5.08 -6.31
CA THR A 113 10.25 4.42 -6.42
C THR A 113 11.29 5.44 -6.86
N ASP A 114 12.58 5.18 -6.61
CA ASP A 114 13.66 6.07 -7.05
C ASP A 114 13.62 6.31 -8.57
N GLN A 115 13.26 5.29 -9.35
CA GLN A 115 13.10 5.40 -10.80
C GLN A 115 11.91 6.29 -11.21
N GLY A 116 10.81 6.25 -10.46
CA GLY A 116 9.59 7.01 -10.76
C GLY A 116 9.63 8.46 -10.25
N ARG A 117 10.40 8.72 -9.20
CA ARG A 117 10.43 9.99 -8.48
C ARG A 117 10.63 11.22 -9.39
N PRO A 118 11.59 11.25 -10.35
CA PRO A 118 11.78 12.42 -11.20
C PRO A 118 10.54 12.82 -12.02
N LEU A 119 9.74 11.83 -12.45
CA LEU A 119 8.49 12.10 -13.15
C LEU A 119 7.51 12.88 -12.27
N TYR A 120 7.38 12.49 -11.01
CA TYR A 120 6.43 13.11 -10.08
C TYR A 120 6.90 14.50 -9.66
N GLU A 121 8.21 14.70 -9.43
CA GLU A 121 8.79 16.02 -9.18
C GLU A 121 8.53 16.98 -10.34
N ASP A 122 8.72 16.54 -11.58
CA ASP A 122 8.40 17.31 -12.79
C ASP A 122 6.90 17.64 -12.95
N LEU A 123 6.02 16.85 -12.32
CA LEU A 123 4.56 17.08 -12.29
C LEU A 123 4.13 17.93 -11.10
N GLY A 124 5.06 18.38 -10.26
CA GLY A 124 4.80 19.26 -9.11
C GLY A 124 4.48 18.53 -7.81
N PHE A 125 4.73 17.23 -7.71
CA PHE A 125 4.67 16.51 -6.44
C PHE A 125 5.88 16.85 -5.59
N SER A 126 5.67 16.99 -4.28
CA SER A 126 6.72 17.26 -3.30
C SER A 126 6.91 16.07 -2.35
N PRO A 127 8.16 15.74 -1.98
CA PRO A 127 8.43 14.69 -1.00
C PRO A 127 8.02 15.13 0.41
N VAL A 128 7.25 14.29 1.11
CA VAL A 128 6.77 14.55 2.48
C VAL A 128 7.20 13.47 3.48
N GLY A 129 7.75 12.35 2.99
CA GLY A 129 8.17 11.25 3.85
C GLY A 129 8.86 10.14 3.07
N ARG A 130 9.14 9.06 3.78
CA ARG A 130 9.69 7.83 3.21
C ARG A 130 9.04 6.61 3.85
N ALA A 131 8.93 5.53 3.10
CA ALA A 131 8.60 4.22 3.63
C ALA A 131 9.72 3.23 3.28
N GLU A 132 10.01 2.36 4.22
CA GLU A 132 10.99 1.29 4.07
C GLU A 132 10.26 -0.05 4.02
N ARG A 133 10.43 -0.76 2.92
CA ARG A 133 9.99 -2.15 2.82
C ARG A 133 10.98 -3.03 3.51
N VAL A 134 10.52 -3.75 4.52
CA VAL A 134 11.27 -4.81 5.18
C VAL A 134 10.64 -6.16 4.87
N GLY A 135 11.46 -7.20 4.79
CA GLY A 135 10.97 -8.55 4.51
C GLY A 135 11.93 -9.63 5.00
N GLY A 136 11.36 -10.79 5.31
CA GLY A 136 12.12 -11.93 5.80
C GLY A 136 11.26 -12.93 6.56
N ARG A 137 11.88 -14.01 7.01
CA ARG A 137 11.21 -14.97 7.90
C ARG A 137 11.23 -14.41 9.32
N TRP A 138 10.05 -14.42 9.94
CA TRP A 138 9.91 -14.01 11.33
C TRP A 138 10.60 -15.01 12.24
N THR A 139 11.45 -14.51 13.13
CA THR A 139 12.10 -15.29 14.15
C THR A 139 11.45 -15.00 15.51
N PRO A 140 10.72 -15.95 16.10
CA PRO A 140 10.20 -15.78 17.45
C PRO A 140 11.34 -15.55 18.44
N VAL A 141 11.08 -14.81 19.53
CA VAL A 141 12.03 -14.77 20.66
C VAL A 141 12.02 -16.15 21.31
N GLY A 142 13.18 -16.81 21.32
CA GLY A 142 13.35 -18.06 22.07
C GLY A 142 13.20 -17.81 23.58
N PRO A 143 12.85 -18.85 24.37
CA PRO A 143 12.72 -18.74 25.82
C PRO A 143 14.05 -18.44 26.56
N SER A 144 15.16 -18.25 25.85
CA SER A 144 16.54 -18.11 26.41
C SER A 144 17.04 -16.66 26.51
N GLY A 145 16.17 -15.65 26.35
CA GLY A 145 16.51 -14.29 26.74
C GLY A 145 16.09 -14.07 28.16
N SER A 146 17.05 -13.77 29.07
CA SER A 146 16.77 -13.33 30.43
C SER A 146 15.57 -12.36 30.41
N PRO A 147 14.59 -12.50 31.30
CA PRO A 147 13.52 -11.55 31.36
C PRO A 147 14.17 -10.19 31.65
N SER A 148 14.29 -9.36 30.61
CA SER A 148 14.49 -7.91 30.86
C SER A 148 13.33 -7.55 31.75
N THR A 149 13.64 -7.18 32.98
CA THR A 149 12.71 -6.79 34.04
C THR A 149 12.08 -5.43 33.70
N ALA A 150 11.53 -5.31 32.52
CA ALA A 150 10.48 -4.37 32.23
C ALA A 150 9.18 -5.15 32.45
N LEU A 151 8.65 -5.02 33.66
CA LEU A 151 7.23 -5.26 33.96
C LEU A 151 6.44 -4.38 32.98
N SER A 152 6.22 -4.89 31.76
CA SER A 152 5.22 -4.35 30.86
C SER A 152 3.88 -4.70 31.50
N THR A 153 3.40 -3.82 32.36
CA THR A 153 1.99 -3.74 32.77
C THR A 153 1.16 -3.21 31.60
N SER A 154 1.44 -3.69 30.40
CA SER A 154 0.62 -3.41 29.23
C SER A 154 -0.63 -4.27 29.35
N SER A 155 -1.76 -3.61 29.63
CA SER A 155 -3.11 -4.21 29.60
C SER A 155 -3.57 -4.52 28.18
N VAL A 156 -2.70 -4.32 27.18
CA VAL A 156 -3.01 -4.53 25.76
C VAL A 156 -3.11 -6.01 25.45
N THR A 157 -4.25 -6.42 24.94
CA THR A 157 -4.51 -7.76 24.41
C THR A 157 -4.80 -7.70 22.92
N THR A 158 -4.35 -8.71 22.16
CA THR A 158 -4.67 -8.85 20.74
C THR A 158 -5.64 -10.01 20.53
N ARG A 159 -6.54 -9.86 19.55
CA ARG A 159 -7.49 -10.91 19.15
C ARG A 159 -7.89 -10.77 17.68
N PRO A 160 -8.45 -11.82 17.06
CA PRO A 160 -9.10 -11.69 15.76
C PRO A 160 -10.20 -10.63 15.79
N ALA A 161 -10.28 -9.82 14.72
CA ALA A 161 -11.36 -8.86 14.56
C ALA A 161 -12.68 -9.56 14.27
N SER A 162 -13.76 -9.03 14.81
CA SER A 162 -15.14 -9.40 14.52
C SER A 162 -15.84 -8.33 13.67
N ALA A 163 -17.07 -8.62 13.23
CA ALA A 163 -17.88 -7.63 12.52
C ALA A 163 -18.20 -6.40 13.39
N ASP A 164 -18.29 -6.58 14.71
CA ASP A 164 -18.61 -5.52 15.66
C ASP A 164 -17.47 -4.51 15.82
N ASP A 165 -16.24 -4.89 15.49
CA ASP A 165 -15.05 -4.03 15.57
C ASP A 165 -14.97 -3.00 14.44
N LEU A 166 -15.69 -3.22 13.34
CA LEU A 166 -15.54 -2.41 12.12
C LEU A 166 -15.73 -0.91 12.39
N GLN A 167 -16.71 -0.53 13.18
CA GLN A 167 -16.96 0.88 13.49
C GLN A 167 -15.84 1.51 14.33
N ALA A 168 -15.27 0.75 15.27
CA ALA A 168 -14.13 1.20 16.07
C ALA A 168 -12.86 1.31 15.21
N MET A 169 -12.63 0.35 14.32
CA MET A 169 -11.54 0.38 13.35
C MET A 169 -11.65 1.60 12.42
N ILE A 170 -12.84 1.91 11.89
CA ILE A 170 -13.07 3.10 11.04
C ILE A 170 -12.72 4.38 11.78
N ARG A 171 -13.15 4.54 13.05
CA ARG A 171 -12.81 5.72 13.85
C ARG A 171 -11.31 5.86 14.08
N LEU A 172 -10.64 4.75 14.41
CA LEU A 172 -9.21 4.72 14.64
C LEU A 172 -8.44 5.05 13.34
N ASP A 173 -8.88 4.48 12.23
CA ASP A 173 -8.30 4.71 10.92
C ASP A 173 -8.49 6.16 10.45
N LEU A 174 -9.68 6.72 10.65
CA LEU A 174 -9.95 8.12 10.33
C LEU A 174 -9.03 9.07 11.10
N THR A 175 -8.75 8.76 12.37
CA THR A 175 -7.79 9.54 13.18
C THR A 175 -6.37 9.42 12.59
N ALA A 176 -5.93 8.19 12.28
CA ALA A 176 -4.58 7.93 11.82
C ALA A 176 -4.34 8.41 10.37
N PHE A 177 -5.33 8.24 9.50
CA PHE A 177 -5.20 8.52 8.08
C PHE A 177 -5.73 9.92 7.68
N GLY A 178 -6.68 10.48 8.45
CA GLY A 178 -7.26 11.82 8.23
C GLY A 178 -8.21 11.93 7.04
N ALA A 179 -8.58 10.81 6.42
CA ALA A 179 -9.55 10.74 5.34
C ALA A 179 -10.39 9.46 5.46
N ASP A 180 -11.64 9.50 5.00
CA ASP A 180 -12.57 8.37 5.13
C ASP A 180 -12.19 7.22 4.18
N ARG A 181 -11.69 6.13 4.76
CA ARG A 181 -11.35 4.89 4.05
C ARG A 181 -12.35 3.77 4.30
N THR A 182 -13.56 4.06 4.77
CA THR A 182 -14.59 3.08 5.11
C THR A 182 -14.81 2.05 4.01
N HIS A 183 -14.87 2.49 2.75
CA HIS A 183 -15.09 1.59 1.61
C HIS A 183 -13.94 0.60 1.40
N LEU A 184 -12.71 0.97 1.77
CA LEU A 184 -11.53 0.10 1.71
C LEU A 184 -11.52 -0.86 2.92
N LEU A 185 -11.75 -0.33 4.15
CA LEU A 185 -11.75 -1.10 5.39
C LEU A 185 -12.83 -2.17 5.41
N ALA A 186 -14.02 -1.88 4.89
CA ALA A 186 -15.11 -2.85 4.78
C ALA A 186 -14.77 -4.06 3.88
N ARG A 187 -13.72 -3.99 3.08
CA ARG A 187 -13.24 -5.09 2.22
C ARG A 187 -12.15 -5.93 2.87
N LEU A 188 -11.53 -5.44 3.95
CA LEU A 188 -10.42 -6.15 4.61
C LEU A 188 -10.79 -7.57 5.08
N PRO A 189 -11.96 -7.81 5.70
CA PRO A 189 -12.31 -9.16 6.16
C PRO A 189 -12.36 -10.21 5.04
N ALA A 190 -12.75 -9.80 3.83
CA ALA A 190 -12.79 -10.70 2.67
C ALA A 190 -11.46 -10.75 1.90
N PHE A 191 -10.60 -9.75 2.08
CA PHE A 191 -9.33 -9.63 1.37
C PHE A 191 -8.18 -10.28 2.14
N SER A 192 -8.16 -10.18 3.46
CA SER A 192 -7.06 -10.63 4.30
C SER A 192 -7.23 -12.06 4.82
N ASP A 193 -6.12 -12.78 4.96
CA ASP A 193 -6.11 -14.10 5.63
C ASP A 193 -6.38 -13.95 7.13
N ARG A 194 -5.94 -12.84 7.72
CA ARG A 194 -6.14 -12.50 9.13
C ARG A 194 -6.35 -10.99 9.28
N LEU A 195 -7.24 -10.65 10.18
CA LEU A 195 -7.47 -9.27 10.63
C LEU A 195 -7.48 -9.29 12.16
N GLN A 196 -6.56 -8.56 12.76
CA GLN A 196 -6.35 -8.52 14.22
C GLN A 196 -6.63 -7.12 14.75
N VAL A 197 -7.17 -7.06 15.95
CA VAL A 197 -7.34 -5.84 16.73
C VAL A 197 -6.57 -5.94 18.03
N ALA A 198 -6.17 -4.79 18.54
CA ALA A 198 -5.56 -4.64 19.86
C ALA A 198 -6.46 -3.80 20.74
N GLU A 199 -6.68 -4.26 21.96
CA GLU A 199 -7.53 -3.61 22.97
C GLU A 199 -6.72 -3.26 24.23
N ASP A 200 -7.05 -2.14 24.83
CA ASP A 200 -6.55 -1.70 26.12
C ASP A 200 -7.72 -1.21 26.97
N GLN A 201 -7.97 -1.88 28.10
CA GLN A 201 -9.10 -1.58 28.99
C GLN A 201 -10.47 -1.54 28.27
N GLY A 202 -10.67 -2.40 27.26
CA GLY A 202 -11.91 -2.47 26.50
C GLY A 202 -12.03 -1.47 25.35
N GLU A 203 -11.02 -0.61 25.13
CA GLU A 203 -10.96 0.30 24.00
C GLU A 203 -10.03 -0.25 22.91
N LEU A 204 -10.44 -0.13 21.65
CA LEU A 204 -9.64 -0.52 20.51
C LEU A 204 -8.54 0.51 20.27
N VAL A 205 -7.27 0.07 20.40
CA VAL A 205 -6.07 0.92 20.31
C VAL A 205 -5.19 0.64 19.08
N GLY A 206 -5.54 -0.40 18.31
CA GLY A 206 -4.84 -0.73 17.07
C GLY A 206 -5.53 -1.81 16.26
N TYR A 207 -5.19 -1.91 14.99
CA TYR A 207 -5.57 -3.02 14.14
C TYR A 207 -4.53 -3.25 13.04
N ALA A 208 -4.46 -4.49 12.54
CA ALA A 208 -3.61 -4.85 11.43
C ALA A 208 -4.20 -6.01 10.63
N ALA A 209 -3.93 -6.04 9.33
CA ALA A 209 -4.28 -7.14 8.46
C ALA A 209 -3.04 -7.89 7.97
N LEU A 210 -3.19 -9.19 7.74
CA LEU A 210 -2.23 -10.06 7.05
C LEU A 210 -2.88 -10.60 5.78
N TRP A 211 -2.28 -10.39 4.62
CA TRP A 211 -2.82 -10.83 3.34
C TRP A 211 -1.74 -11.43 2.43
N PRO A 212 -2.11 -12.36 1.52
CA PRO A 212 -1.16 -13.08 0.67
C PRO A 212 -0.69 -12.20 -0.49
N SER A 213 0.61 -12.26 -0.82
CA SER A 213 1.18 -11.65 -2.02
C SER A 213 2.27 -12.57 -2.59
N GLY A 214 1.89 -13.45 -3.50
CA GLY A 214 2.77 -14.48 -4.02
C GLY A 214 3.31 -15.38 -2.88
N PRO A 215 4.65 -15.53 -2.77
CA PRO A 215 5.24 -16.37 -1.73
C PRO A 215 5.30 -15.70 -0.34
N THR A 216 4.95 -14.42 -0.23
CA THR A 216 5.02 -13.64 1.01
C THR A 216 3.66 -13.40 1.62
N ALA A 217 3.62 -13.13 2.93
CA ALA A 217 2.49 -12.58 3.62
C ALA A 217 2.78 -11.10 3.95
N VAL A 218 1.86 -10.21 3.61
CA VAL A 218 2.00 -8.77 3.80
C VAL A 218 1.25 -8.35 5.04
N VAL A 219 1.91 -7.63 5.94
CA VAL A 219 1.27 -6.93 7.05
C VAL A 219 0.94 -5.52 6.60
N GLY A 220 -0.33 -5.20 6.55
CA GLY A 220 -0.88 -3.90 6.18
C GLY A 220 -2.39 -3.96 5.90
N PRO A 221 -3.17 -2.90 6.28
CA PRO A 221 -2.72 -1.72 7.02
C PRO A 221 -2.28 -2.07 8.43
N LEU A 222 -1.43 -1.23 9.03
CA LEU A 222 -1.05 -1.31 10.44
C LEU A 222 -1.26 0.08 11.06
N VAL A 223 -2.28 0.19 11.86
CA VAL A 223 -2.64 1.38 12.63
C VAL A 223 -2.59 1.02 14.11
N ALA A 224 -1.88 1.81 14.90
CA ALA A 224 -1.69 1.54 16.31
C ALA A 224 -1.50 2.83 17.11
N ARG A 225 -1.87 2.83 18.39
CA ARG A 225 -1.66 3.94 19.30
C ARG A 225 -0.17 4.26 19.47
N ASP A 226 0.67 3.22 19.52
CA ASP A 226 2.11 3.31 19.77
C ASP A 226 2.86 2.09 19.22
N THR A 227 4.20 2.11 19.31
CA THR A 227 5.08 1.03 18.81
C THR A 227 4.84 -0.30 19.52
N ALA A 228 4.51 -0.31 20.81
CA ALA A 228 4.27 -1.55 21.56
C ALA A 228 3.02 -2.26 21.05
N VAL A 229 1.94 -1.52 20.78
CA VAL A 229 0.71 -2.04 20.17
C VAL A 229 0.98 -2.56 18.76
N ALA A 230 1.73 -1.81 17.94
CA ALA A 230 2.11 -2.24 16.60
C ALA A 230 2.92 -3.55 16.63
N GLN A 231 3.88 -3.67 17.55
CA GLN A 231 4.68 -4.89 17.74
C GLN A 231 3.82 -6.07 18.17
N ALA A 232 2.87 -5.89 19.09
CA ALA A 232 1.97 -6.95 19.55
C ALA A 232 1.15 -7.49 18.38
N LEU A 233 0.52 -6.62 17.57
CA LEU A 233 -0.24 -6.99 16.38
C LEU A 233 0.60 -7.77 15.35
N ILE A 234 1.82 -7.30 15.06
CA ILE A 234 2.71 -7.98 14.11
C ILE A 234 3.12 -9.35 14.65
N THR A 235 3.45 -9.45 15.94
CA THR A 235 3.86 -10.72 16.56
C THR A 235 2.75 -11.76 16.48
N ASP A 236 1.52 -11.34 16.75
CA ASP A 236 0.35 -12.21 16.70
C ASP A 236 0.05 -12.66 15.26
N LEU A 237 0.09 -11.73 14.29
CA LEU A 237 -0.07 -12.06 12.87
C LEU A 237 1.04 -12.99 12.37
N ALA A 238 2.29 -12.76 12.77
CA ALA A 238 3.44 -13.57 12.40
C ALA A 238 3.31 -15.02 12.87
N ALA A 239 2.69 -15.24 14.03
CA ALA A 239 2.43 -16.58 14.57
C ALA A 239 1.39 -17.38 13.75
N THR A 240 0.66 -16.74 12.87
CA THR A 240 -0.40 -17.39 12.04
C THR A 240 0.08 -17.85 10.67
N THR A 241 1.34 -17.62 10.31
CA THR A 241 1.85 -17.93 8.96
C THR A 241 3.32 -18.41 8.98
N ASP A 242 3.62 -19.36 8.11
CA ASP A 242 5.00 -19.82 7.85
C ASP A 242 5.66 -19.07 6.66
N ARG A 243 4.90 -18.18 6.00
CA ARG A 243 5.42 -17.41 4.87
C ARG A 243 6.38 -16.33 5.36
N PRO A 244 7.40 -15.95 4.56
CA PRO A 244 8.15 -14.73 4.82
C PRO A 244 7.22 -13.52 4.90
N LEU A 245 7.41 -12.67 5.89
CA LEU A 245 6.65 -11.44 6.04
C LEU A 245 7.22 -10.33 5.16
N ARG A 246 6.34 -9.41 4.78
CA ARG A 246 6.69 -8.14 4.15
C ARG A 246 5.86 -7.01 4.79
N ILE A 247 6.52 -5.92 5.14
CA ILE A 247 5.87 -4.74 5.73
C ILE A 247 6.47 -3.50 5.07
N ASP A 248 5.63 -2.55 4.66
CA ASP A 248 6.05 -1.24 4.15
C ASP A 248 5.92 -0.21 5.29
N VAL A 249 6.94 -0.07 6.14
CA VAL A 249 6.92 0.76 7.36
C VAL A 249 7.24 2.20 7.03
N GLU A 250 6.45 3.17 7.52
CA GLU A 250 6.83 4.58 7.45
C GLU A 250 8.14 4.82 8.22
N HIS A 251 9.12 5.45 7.58
CA HIS A 251 10.49 5.56 8.11
C HIS A 251 10.61 6.34 9.42
N ARG A 252 9.57 7.08 9.81
CA ARG A 252 9.49 7.76 11.13
C ARG A 252 9.48 6.78 12.30
N HIS A 253 8.94 5.57 12.11
CA HIS A 253 8.83 4.52 13.11
C HIS A 253 10.13 3.71 13.23
N LYS A 254 11.24 4.39 13.55
CA LYS A 254 12.57 3.77 13.60
C LYS A 254 12.69 2.69 14.67
N GLU A 255 11.99 2.86 15.80
CA GLU A 255 11.94 1.87 16.86
C GLU A 255 11.33 0.55 16.34
N LEU A 256 10.18 0.62 15.64
CA LEU A 256 9.59 -0.55 15.02
C LEU A 256 10.52 -1.20 13.99
N LEU A 257 11.18 -0.40 13.14
CA LEU A 257 12.15 -0.92 12.16
C LEU A 257 13.29 -1.68 12.84
N GLY A 258 13.81 -1.20 13.97
CA GLY A 258 14.81 -1.89 14.79
C GLY A 258 14.28 -3.22 15.31
N LEU A 259 13.09 -3.22 15.92
CA LEU A 259 12.45 -4.43 16.42
C LEU A 259 12.20 -5.48 15.32
N LEU A 260 11.81 -5.05 14.12
CA LEU A 260 11.62 -5.94 12.98
C LEU A 260 12.95 -6.54 12.48
N ALA A 261 14.02 -5.75 12.49
CA ALA A 261 15.35 -6.24 12.15
C ALA A 261 15.83 -7.32 13.13
N ASP A 262 15.61 -7.14 14.44
CA ASP A 262 15.91 -8.13 15.48
C ASP A 262 15.10 -9.42 15.32
N ARG A 263 13.96 -9.34 14.62
CA ARG A 263 13.10 -10.50 14.29
C ARG A 263 13.37 -11.10 12.92
N GLY A 264 14.46 -10.70 12.26
CA GLY A 264 14.92 -11.28 10.99
C GLY A 264 14.36 -10.60 9.73
N LEU A 265 13.59 -9.51 9.83
CA LEU A 265 13.14 -8.75 8.67
C LEU A 265 14.23 -7.74 8.27
N LYS A 266 14.66 -7.82 7.02
CA LYS A 266 15.74 -6.98 6.49
C LYS A 266 15.18 -5.94 5.51
N PRO A 267 15.84 -4.78 5.35
CA PRO A 267 15.49 -3.82 4.31
C PRO A 267 15.54 -4.45 2.92
N VAL A 268 14.46 -4.25 2.14
CA VAL A 268 14.33 -4.75 0.75
C VAL A 268 14.36 -3.61 -0.24
N SER A 269 13.58 -2.55 0.01
CA SER A 269 13.50 -1.38 -0.86
C SER A 269 12.97 -0.18 -0.09
N ARG A 270 13.11 1.01 -0.69
CA ARG A 270 12.58 2.26 -0.15
C ARG A 270 11.69 2.95 -1.17
N THR A 271 10.72 3.71 -0.68
CA THR A 271 9.90 4.60 -1.50
C THR A 271 9.85 5.98 -0.85
N THR A 272 9.76 7.00 -1.68
CA THR A 272 9.50 8.37 -1.23
C THR A 272 7.99 8.61 -1.24
N VAL A 273 7.44 9.03 -0.11
CA VAL A 273 6.05 9.46 -0.03
C VAL A 273 5.98 10.88 -0.57
N MET A 274 5.13 11.11 -1.56
CA MET A 274 5.02 12.41 -2.23
C MET A 274 3.56 12.85 -2.29
N THR A 275 3.33 14.16 -2.22
CA THR A 275 2.01 14.79 -2.29
C THR A 275 1.95 15.87 -3.36
N TYR A 276 0.75 16.12 -3.88
CA TYR A 276 0.41 17.22 -4.75
C TYR A 276 -0.85 17.90 -4.23
N GLY A 277 -0.85 19.23 -4.14
CA GLY A 277 -1.98 20.00 -3.61
C GLY A 277 -2.08 20.06 -2.09
N THR A 278 -1.12 19.46 -1.35
CA THR A 278 -0.99 19.60 0.10
C THR A 278 0.47 19.48 0.52
N ALA A 279 0.83 20.13 1.62
CA ALA A 279 2.19 20.10 2.16
C ALA A 279 2.53 18.82 2.94
N GLU A 280 1.51 18.07 3.41
CA GLU A 280 1.67 16.85 4.18
C GLU A 280 0.49 15.91 4.00
N LEU A 281 0.64 14.65 4.39
CA LEU A 281 -0.49 13.72 4.46
C LEU A 281 -1.39 14.09 5.64
N PRO A 282 -2.72 13.99 5.49
CA PRO A 282 -3.65 14.24 6.59
C PRO A 282 -3.53 13.16 7.69
N GLY A 283 -4.13 13.45 8.84
CA GLY A 283 -4.24 12.51 9.96
C GLY A 283 -3.04 12.50 10.90
N ASP A 284 -3.11 11.60 11.89
CA ASP A 284 -2.06 11.41 12.90
C ASP A 284 -1.02 10.41 12.39
N ALA A 285 0.07 10.93 11.88
CA ALA A 285 1.16 10.14 11.33
C ALA A 285 1.86 9.26 12.40
N ALA A 286 1.76 9.58 13.69
CA ALA A 286 2.33 8.75 14.76
C ALA A 286 1.59 7.41 14.92
N ARG A 287 0.32 7.35 14.49
CA ARG A 287 -0.53 6.14 14.53
C ARG A 287 -0.51 5.34 13.24
N ARG A 288 0.01 5.88 12.15
CA ARG A 288 0.08 5.23 10.83
C ARG A 288 1.43 4.57 10.65
N PHE A 289 1.53 3.27 10.91
CA PHE A 289 2.79 2.51 10.84
C PHE A 289 3.06 1.94 9.45
N ALA A 290 2.06 1.35 8.81
CA ALA A 290 2.18 0.82 7.46
C ALA A 290 0.86 1.00 6.68
N PRO A 291 0.93 1.33 5.38
CA PRO A 291 -0.25 1.36 4.51
C PRO A 291 -0.78 -0.06 4.26
N LEU A 292 -2.01 -0.18 3.77
CA LEU A 292 -2.50 -1.45 3.23
C LEU A 292 -1.61 -1.91 2.07
N THR A 293 -1.42 -1.03 1.12
CA THR A 293 -0.39 -1.13 0.06
C THR A 293 0.10 0.28 -0.28
N PRO A 294 1.32 0.45 -0.82
CA PRO A 294 1.78 1.74 -1.33
C PRO A 294 0.90 2.35 -2.43
N ALA A 295 -0.03 1.56 -3.01
CA ALA A 295 -0.93 2.02 -4.07
C ALA A 295 -2.25 2.60 -3.53
N THR A 296 -2.58 2.33 -2.28
CA THR A 296 -3.84 2.79 -1.65
C THR A 296 -3.62 3.66 -0.41
N GLY A 297 -2.37 3.79 0.02
CA GLY A 297 -2.01 4.53 1.23
C GLY A 297 -2.30 3.79 2.52
#